data_c19c92e6c6bc82648ceb6b906a6e7151
#
_entry.id   c19c92e6c6bc82648ceb6b906a6e7151
#
_cell.length_a   1.000
_cell.length_b   1.000
_cell.length_c   1.000
_cell.angle_alpha   90.00
_cell.angle_beta   90.00
_cell.angle_gamma   90.00
#
_symmetry.space_group_name_H-M   'P 1'
#
loop_
_entity.id
_entity.type
_entity.pdbx_description
1 polymer ?
#
loop_
_entity_poly.entity_id
_entity_poly.type
_entity_poly.pdbx_seq_one_letter_code
_entity_poly.pdbx_strand_id
1 'polypeptide(L)'
;IVPLLVLFCNTLAVTVYVNSDITLIGIFRTDTEVGMYSVAAKIYNILKQVLNAVIVVVIPRAAYYLGNKNQEKYQHLLNMTLRTLLCLTLPVIAGIFVLAEEIVFLAGGGEYFPAVTPLRILCGALGFSVLACFFSNAVLIVHKMEAAALKATAASAAVNIALNLYFI
;
A
#
# COMPACT_ATOMS: atom_id res chain seq x y z
N ILE A 1 -5.00 -26.42 4.73
CA ILE A 1 -6.29 -25.67 4.66
C ILE A 1 -6.23 -24.44 5.57
N VAL A 2 -5.81 -24.56 6.85
CA VAL A 2 -5.80 -23.44 7.81
C VAL A 2 -4.98 -22.22 7.30
N PRO A 3 -3.72 -22.35 6.81
CA PRO A 3 -2.97 -21.21 6.29
C PRO A 3 -3.64 -20.51 5.10
N LEU A 4 -4.31 -21.29 4.24
CA LEU A 4 -5.03 -20.72 3.08
C LEU A 4 -6.24 -19.89 3.53
N LEU A 5 -6.98 -20.34 4.54
CA LEU A 5 -8.08 -19.56 5.11
C LEU A 5 -7.59 -18.27 5.76
N VAL A 6 -6.46 -18.32 6.48
CA VAL A 6 -5.86 -17.13 7.08
C VAL A 6 -5.44 -16.13 6.01
N LEU A 7 -4.80 -16.57 4.92
CA LEU A 7 -4.42 -15.71 3.79
C LEU A 7 -5.66 -15.13 3.09
N PHE A 8 -6.70 -15.92 2.91
CA PHE A 8 -7.97 -15.45 2.36
C PHE A 8 -8.61 -14.36 3.24
N CYS A 9 -8.70 -14.59 4.56
CA CYS A 9 -9.18 -13.59 5.50
C CYS A 9 -8.31 -12.31 5.48
N ASN A 10 -6.98 -12.47 5.35
CA ASN A 10 -6.08 -11.31 5.22
C ASN A 10 -6.37 -10.52 3.94
N THR A 11 -6.60 -11.19 2.81
CA THR A 11 -6.94 -10.52 1.54
C THR A 11 -8.28 -9.78 1.65
N LEU A 12 -9.29 -10.40 2.28
CA LEU A 12 -10.58 -9.74 2.56
C LEU A 12 -10.39 -8.50 3.44
N ALA A 13 -9.62 -8.60 4.53
CA ALA A 13 -9.34 -7.49 5.42
C ALA A 13 -8.63 -6.33 4.69
N VAL A 14 -7.65 -6.64 3.84
CA VAL A 14 -6.97 -5.65 2.98
C VAL A 14 -7.95 -5.00 2.01
N THR A 15 -8.83 -5.78 1.38
CA THR A 15 -9.82 -5.26 0.41
C THR A 15 -10.80 -4.30 1.08
N VAL A 16 -11.32 -4.67 2.25
CA VAL A 16 -12.19 -3.80 3.06
C VAL A 16 -11.45 -2.52 3.44
N TYR A 17 -10.24 -2.66 3.97
CA TYR A 17 -9.39 -1.53 4.36
C TYR A 17 -9.13 -0.56 3.20
N VAL A 18 -8.73 -1.05 2.03
CA VAL A 18 -8.37 -0.20 0.86
C VAL A 18 -9.59 0.52 0.29
N ASN A 19 -10.78 -0.05 0.39
CA ASN A 19 -12.00 0.53 -0.16
C ASN A 19 -12.86 1.27 0.89
N SER A 20 -12.53 1.18 2.18
CA SER A 20 -13.30 1.81 3.25
C SER A 20 -13.36 3.32 3.10
N ASP A 21 -12.27 3.96 2.71
CA ASP A 21 -12.17 5.40 2.57
C ASP A 21 -13.19 5.92 1.54
N ILE A 22 -13.18 5.34 0.33
CA ILE A 22 -14.10 5.72 -0.76
C ILE A 22 -15.55 5.44 -0.36
N THR A 23 -15.80 4.30 0.31
CA THR A 23 -17.14 3.92 0.76
C THR A 23 -17.68 4.89 1.81
N LEU A 24 -16.86 5.25 2.80
CA LEU A 24 -17.25 6.19 3.85
C LEU A 24 -17.47 7.60 3.29
N ILE A 25 -16.59 8.08 2.41
CA ILE A 25 -16.80 9.36 1.72
C ILE A 25 -18.12 9.32 0.93
N GLY A 26 -18.44 8.21 0.25
CA GLY A 26 -19.69 8.06 -0.50
C GLY A 26 -20.96 8.03 0.36
N ILE A 27 -20.85 7.63 1.64
CA ILE A 27 -21.99 7.64 2.57
C ILE A 27 -22.21 9.03 3.19
N PHE A 28 -21.14 9.76 3.51
CA PHE A 28 -21.20 10.98 4.30
C PHE A 28 -20.98 12.27 3.51
N ARG A 29 -20.51 12.19 2.26
CA ARG A 29 -20.13 13.32 1.42
C ARG A 29 -20.81 13.25 0.05
N THR A 30 -20.52 14.24 -0.80
CA THR A 30 -21.11 14.36 -2.14
C THR A 30 -20.42 13.46 -3.17
N ASP A 31 -21.15 13.07 -4.22
CA ASP A 31 -20.60 12.29 -5.34
C ASP A 31 -19.38 12.96 -5.99
N THR A 32 -19.35 14.29 -6.00
CA THR A 32 -18.22 15.07 -6.52
C THR A 32 -16.97 14.86 -5.69
N GLU A 33 -17.08 14.87 -4.36
CA GLU A 33 -15.94 14.62 -3.45
C GLU A 33 -15.42 13.18 -3.57
N VAL A 34 -16.33 12.21 -3.72
CA VAL A 34 -15.99 10.80 -4.02
C VAL A 34 -15.20 10.70 -5.31
N GLY A 35 -15.66 11.39 -6.37
CA GLY A 35 -14.98 11.41 -7.67
C GLY A 35 -13.56 11.96 -7.56
N MET A 36 -13.37 13.10 -6.89
CA MET A 36 -12.06 13.73 -6.69
C MET A 36 -11.11 12.84 -5.90
N TYR A 37 -11.56 12.29 -4.77
CA TYR A 37 -10.75 11.36 -3.96
C TYR A 37 -10.41 10.09 -4.73
N SER A 38 -11.36 9.55 -5.51
CA SER A 38 -11.16 8.34 -6.30
C SER A 38 -10.06 8.50 -7.36
N VAL A 39 -9.95 9.66 -8.00
CA VAL A 39 -8.85 9.95 -8.95
C VAL A 39 -7.51 9.91 -8.22
N ALA A 40 -7.39 10.61 -7.10
CA ALA A 40 -6.16 10.61 -6.29
C ALA A 40 -5.79 9.20 -5.80
N ALA A 41 -6.77 8.44 -5.31
CA ALA A 41 -6.58 7.07 -4.83
C ALA A 41 -6.18 6.10 -5.95
N LYS A 42 -6.71 6.25 -7.17
CA LYS A 42 -6.31 5.44 -8.33
C LYS A 42 -4.85 5.69 -8.71
N ILE A 43 -4.43 6.95 -8.81
CA ILE A 43 -3.04 7.33 -9.10
C ILE A 43 -2.11 6.73 -8.03
N TYR A 44 -2.41 6.95 -6.76
CA TYR A 44 -1.68 6.37 -5.63
C TYR A 44 -1.56 4.85 -5.72
N ASN A 45 -2.66 4.16 -6.00
CA ASN A 45 -2.68 2.69 -6.07
C ASN A 45 -1.85 2.15 -7.25
N ILE A 46 -1.85 2.82 -8.41
CA ILE A 46 -0.99 2.45 -9.55
C ILE A 46 0.48 2.52 -9.13
N LEU A 47 0.91 3.60 -8.52
CA LEU A 47 2.29 3.78 -8.07
C LEU A 47 2.69 2.75 -7.02
N LYS A 48 1.82 2.51 -6.05
CA LYS A 48 2.02 1.48 -5.03
C LYS A 48 2.17 0.09 -5.66
N GLN A 49 1.37 -0.25 -6.67
CA GLN A 49 1.47 -1.54 -7.38
C GLN A 49 2.80 -1.69 -8.12
N VAL A 50 3.28 -0.65 -8.79
CA VAL A 50 4.59 -0.65 -9.46
C VAL A 50 5.71 -0.91 -8.47
N LEU A 51 5.71 -0.22 -7.32
CA LEU A 51 6.72 -0.43 -6.28
C LEU A 51 6.60 -1.82 -5.64
N ASN A 52 5.39 -2.30 -5.41
CA ASN A 52 5.15 -3.63 -4.86
C ASN A 52 5.59 -4.77 -5.80
N ALA A 53 5.66 -4.55 -7.11
CA ALA A 53 6.17 -5.55 -8.06
C ALA A 53 7.61 -6.00 -7.71
N VAL A 54 8.44 -5.09 -7.21
CA VAL A 54 9.79 -5.41 -6.71
C VAL A 54 9.73 -6.42 -5.56
N ILE A 55 8.77 -6.26 -4.64
CA ILE A 55 8.61 -7.14 -3.48
C ILE A 55 8.18 -8.54 -3.93
N VAL A 56 7.21 -8.61 -4.85
CA VAL A 56 6.66 -9.89 -5.35
C VAL A 56 7.76 -10.77 -5.96
N VAL A 57 8.68 -10.20 -6.73
CA VAL A 57 9.80 -10.92 -7.34
C VAL A 57 10.78 -11.48 -6.29
N VAL A 58 10.88 -10.84 -5.15
CA VAL A 58 11.81 -11.22 -4.07
C VAL A 58 11.28 -12.37 -3.21
N ILE A 59 9.97 -12.51 -3.05
CA ILE A 59 9.34 -13.50 -2.16
C ILE A 59 9.83 -14.95 -2.42
N PRO A 60 9.83 -15.49 -3.66
CA PRO A 60 10.28 -16.85 -3.90
C PRO A 60 11.76 -17.07 -3.52
N ARG A 61 12.61 -16.08 -3.80
CA ARG A 61 14.03 -16.13 -3.44
C ARG A 61 14.24 -16.10 -1.93
N ALA A 62 13.51 -15.24 -1.23
CA ALA A 62 13.53 -15.15 0.23
C ALA A 62 13.12 -16.47 0.87
N ALA A 63 12.04 -17.08 0.38
CA ALA A 63 11.57 -18.40 0.82
C ALA A 63 12.59 -19.51 0.56
N TYR A 64 13.26 -19.49 -0.60
CA TYR A 64 14.30 -20.46 -0.95
C TYR A 64 15.52 -20.36 -0.02
N TYR A 65 16.03 -19.15 0.24
CA TYR A 65 17.19 -18.98 1.13
C TYR A 65 16.85 -19.34 2.58
N LEU A 66 15.66 -18.98 3.05
CA LEU A 66 15.21 -19.35 4.38
C LEU A 66 15.02 -20.87 4.53
N GLY A 67 14.44 -21.54 3.53
CA GLY A 67 14.25 -22.99 3.50
C GLY A 67 15.57 -23.76 3.53
N ASN A 68 16.61 -23.23 2.88
CA ASN A 68 17.96 -23.80 2.90
C ASN A 68 18.80 -23.36 4.11
N LYS A 69 18.19 -22.70 5.10
CA LYS A 69 18.86 -22.17 6.31
C LYS A 69 20.05 -21.24 6.01
N ASN A 70 20.07 -20.61 4.83
CA ASN A 70 21.11 -19.67 4.43
C ASN A 70 20.72 -18.26 4.88
N GLN A 71 20.89 -18.00 6.17
CA GLN A 71 20.47 -16.74 6.82
C GLN A 71 21.25 -15.53 6.26
N GLU A 72 22.52 -15.72 5.90
CA GLU A 72 23.34 -14.64 5.36
C GLU A 72 22.79 -14.14 4.01
N LYS A 73 22.53 -15.05 3.07
CA LYS A 73 21.94 -14.69 1.77
C LYS A 73 20.52 -14.13 1.90
N TYR A 74 19.74 -14.63 2.86
CA TYR A 74 18.41 -14.11 3.14
C TYR A 74 18.48 -12.66 3.61
N GLN A 75 19.31 -12.34 4.62
CA GLN A 75 19.48 -10.98 5.11
C GLN A 75 20.06 -10.03 4.05
N HIS A 76 21.04 -10.50 3.27
CA HIS A 76 21.60 -9.72 2.16
C HIS A 76 20.52 -9.36 1.13
N LEU A 77 19.67 -10.34 0.75
CA LEU A 77 18.55 -10.11 -0.17
C LEU A 77 17.56 -9.09 0.38
N LEU A 78 17.16 -9.19 1.66
CA LEU A 78 16.24 -8.23 2.28
C LEU A 78 16.83 -6.82 2.32
N ASN A 79 18.09 -6.69 2.72
CA ASN A 79 18.77 -5.38 2.78
C ASN A 79 18.89 -4.74 1.39
N MET A 80 19.25 -5.54 0.39
CA MET A 80 19.31 -5.08 -1.01
C MET A 80 17.94 -4.60 -1.49
N THR A 81 16.90 -5.41 -1.24
CA THR A 81 15.53 -5.07 -1.63
C THR A 81 15.05 -3.79 -0.94
N LEU A 82 15.28 -3.67 0.36
CA LEU A 82 14.90 -2.48 1.13
C LEU A 82 15.58 -1.22 0.58
N ARG A 83 16.89 -1.29 0.30
CA ARG A 83 17.61 -0.17 -0.32
C ARG A 83 17.06 0.19 -1.69
N THR A 84 16.78 -0.80 -2.54
CA THR A 84 16.17 -0.57 -3.86
C THR A 84 14.80 0.08 -3.73
N LEU A 85 13.95 -0.41 -2.82
CA LEU A 85 12.64 0.19 -2.57
C LEU A 85 12.74 1.65 -2.12
N LEU A 86 13.64 1.96 -1.19
CA LEU A 86 13.85 3.34 -0.73
C LEU A 86 14.36 4.24 -1.87
N CYS A 87 15.35 3.75 -2.65
CA CYS A 87 15.88 4.48 -3.80
C CYS A 87 14.84 4.75 -4.88
N LEU A 88 13.84 3.88 -5.05
CA LEU A 88 12.75 4.07 -6.01
C LEU A 88 11.62 4.92 -5.42
N THR A 89 11.25 4.68 -4.17
CA THR A 89 10.10 5.33 -3.53
C THR A 89 10.33 6.82 -3.29
N LEU A 90 11.53 7.22 -2.86
CA LEU A 90 11.83 8.62 -2.58
C LEU A 90 11.71 9.54 -3.81
N PRO A 91 12.32 9.20 -4.97
CA PRO A 91 12.11 9.99 -6.19
C PRO A 91 10.66 10.00 -6.67
N VAL A 92 9.93 8.87 -6.52
CA VAL A 92 8.50 8.80 -6.89
C VAL A 92 7.68 9.76 -6.03
N ILE A 93 7.88 9.77 -4.70
CA ILE A 93 7.19 10.70 -3.80
C ILE A 93 7.51 12.15 -4.19
N ALA A 94 8.80 12.48 -4.37
CA ALA A 94 9.22 13.83 -4.74
C ALA A 94 8.65 14.26 -6.11
N GLY A 95 8.70 13.37 -7.10
CA GLY A 95 8.17 13.64 -8.43
C GLY A 95 6.67 13.90 -8.43
N ILE A 96 5.89 13.09 -7.70
CA ILE A 96 4.45 13.30 -7.62
C ILE A 96 4.11 14.55 -6.82
N PHE A 97 4.86 14.83 -5.75
CA PHE A 97 4.61 16.05 -4.96
C PHE A 97 4.76 17.32 -5.80
N VAL A 98 5.74 17.33 -6.72
CA VAL A 98 5.99 18.43 -7.66
C VAL A 98 4.97 18.44 -8.82
N LEU A 99 4.75 17.27 -9.45
CA LEU A 99 3.94 17.14 -10.67
C LEU A 99 2.47 16.76 -10.37
N ALA A 100 1.99 16.92 -9.14
CA ALA A 100 0.62 16.52 -8.76
C ALA A 100 -0.46 17.22 -9.60
N GLU A 101 -0.25 18.47 -9.93
CA GLU A 101 -1.20 19.28 -10.70
C GLU A 101 -1.31 18.78 -12.13
N GLU A 102 -0.17 18.57 -12.79
CA GLU A 102 -0.09 18.08 -14.16
C GLU A 102 -0.64 16.64 -14.26
N ILE A 103 -0.31 15.80 -13.27
CA ILE A 103 -0.78 14.41 -13.24
C ILE A 103 -2.31 14.35 -13.07
N VAL A 104 -2.87 15.15 -12.17
CA VAL A 104 -4.32 15.22 -11.98
C VAL A 104 -5.01 15.81 -13.20
N PHE A 105 -4.45 16.87 -13.82
CA PHE A 105 -4.96 17.44 -15.05
C PHE A 105 -4.99 16.44 -16.19
N LEU A 106 -3.93 15.65 -16.34
CA LEU A 106 -3.84 14.60 -17.37
C LEU A 106 -4.82 13.45 -17.13
N ALA A 107 -5.09 13.11 -15.87
CA ALA A 107 -5.94 11.99 -15.48
C ALA A 107 -7.45 12.31 -15.52
N GLY A 108 -7.84 13.54 -15.18
CA GLY A 108 -9.25 13.91 -15.01
C GLY A 108 -9.64 15.26 -15.62
N GLY A 109 -8.69 16.04 -16.11
CA GLY A 109 -8.95 17.39 -16.59
C GLY A 109 -9.05 18.43 -15.47
N GLY A 110 -9.37 19.69 -15.84
CA GLY A 110 -9.40 20.83 -14.93
C GLY A 110 -10.43 20.74 -13.81
N GLU A 111 -11.51 20.02 -14.01
CA GLU A 111 -12.57 19.83 -13.01
C GLU A 111 -12.09 19.05 -11.78
N TYR A 112 -11.04 18.20 -11.94
CA TYR A 112 -10.47 17.37 -10.88
C TYR A 112 -9.31 18.04 -10.12
N PHE A 113 -9.05 19.33 -10.34
CA PHE A 113 -7.97 20.05 -9.65
C PHE A 113 -8.00 19.92 -8.11
N PRO A 114 -9.17 19.86 -7.42
CA PRO A 114 -9.22 19.62 -5.98
C PRO A 114 -8.65 18.26 -5.53
N ALA A 115 -8.48 17.28 -6.45
CA ALA A 115 -7.86 15.99 -6.16
C ALA A 115 -6.33 16.08 -5.93
N VAL A 116 -5.69 17.22 -6.24
CA VAL A 116 -4.26 17.46 -6.03
C VAL A 116 -3.88 17.36 -4.55
N THR A 117 -4.68 17.95 -3.67
CA THR A 117 -4.41 17.93 -2.21
C THR A 117 -4.47 16.50 -1.63
N PRO A 118 -5.54 15.72 -1.81
CA PRO A 118 -5.54 14.33 -1.37
C PRO A 118 -4.46 13.49 -2.03
N LEU A 119 -4.09 13.73 -3.30
CA LEU A 119 -2.99 13.02 -3.94
C LEU A 119 -1.65 13.28 -3.24
N ARG A 120 -1.32 14.53 -2.92
CA ARG A 120 -0.10 14.88 -2.19
C ARG A 120 -0.05 14.22 -0.81
N ILE A 121 -1.18 14.19 -0.08
CA ILE A 121 -1.27 13.55 1.24
C ILE A 121 -1.05 12.04 1.12
N LEU A 122 -1.74 11.37 0.19
CA LEU A 122 -1.58 9.94 -0.05
C LEU A 122 -0.16 9.57 -0.45
N CYS A 123 0.50 10.39 -1.29
CA CYS A 123 1.88 10.16 -1.68
C CYS A 123 2.86 10.31 -0.51
N GLY A 124 2.60 11.19 0.45
CA GLY A 124 3.35 11.23 1.70
C GLY A 124 3.30 9.91 2.48
N ALA A 125 2.14 9.22 2.44
CA ALA A 125 1.95 7.92 3.08
C ALA A 125 2.52 6.73 2.26
N LEU A 126 2.91 6.93 0.99
CA LEU A 126 3.36 5.87 0.07
C LEU A 126 4.57 5.11 0.63
N GLY A 127 5.53 5.82 1.19
CA GLY A 127 6.73 5.22 1.77
C GLY A 127 6.41 4.23 2.89
N PHE A 128 5.56 4.64 3.84
CA PHE A 128 5.11 3.77 4.93
C PHE A 128 4.34 2.55 4.41
N SER A 129 3.49 2.75 3.41
CA SER A 129 2.68 1.68 2.81
C SER A 129 3.54 0.63 2.10
N VAL A 130 4.57 1.07 1.36
CA VAL A 130 5.53 0.17 0.69
C VAL A 130 6.37 -0.60 1.70
N LEU A 131 6.84 0.05 2.77
CA LEU A 131 7.57 -0.61 3.87
C LEU A 131 6.69 -1.63 4.59
N ALA A 132 5.45 -1.29 4.91
CA ALA A 132 4.50 -2.22 5.53
C ALA A 132 4.27 -3.45 4.63
N CYS A 133 4.11 -3.26 3.33
CA CYS A 133 3.97 -4.33 2.36
C CYS A 133 5.23 -5.21 2.29
N PHE A 134 6.42 -4.60 2.29
CA PHE A 134 7.70 -5.32 2.31
C PHE A 134 7.83 -6.21 3.55
N PHE A 135 7.63 -5.67 4.75
CA PHE A 135 7.73 -6.45 5.99
C PHE A 135 6.66 -7.53 6.09
N SER A 136 5.42 -7.25 5.66
CA SER A 136 4.36 -8.25 5.66
C SER A 136 4.68 -9.42 4.73
N ASN A 137 5.07 -9.15 3.48
CA ASN A 137 5.24 -10.19 2.47
C ASN A 137 6.62 -10.86 2.51
N ALA A 138 7.70 -10.08 2.56
CA ALA A 138 9.06 -10.62 2.49
C ALA A 138 9.59 -11.14 3.84
N VAL A 139 8.96 -10.75 4.96
CA VAL A 139 9.36 -11.22 6.29
C VAL A 139 8.28 -12.10 6.90
N LEU A 140 7.09 -11.58 7.24
CA LEU A 140 6.09 -12.34 7.99
C LEU A 140 5.59 -13.56 7.21
N ILE A 141 5.17 -13.40 5.97
CA ILE A 141 4.62 -14.51 5.17
C ILE A 141 5.71 -15.55 4.86
N VAL A 142 6.92 -15.13 4.52
CA VAL A 142 8.05 -16.05 4.26
C VAL A 142 8.41 -16.86 5.51
N HIS A 143 8.25 -16.31 6.72
CA HIS A 143 8.43 -17.02 7.98
C HIS A 143 7.20 -17.84 8.43
N LYS A 144 6.19 -17.97 7.57
CA LYS A 144 4.91 -18.65 7.89
C LYS A 144 4.19 -18.06 9.11
N MET A 145 4.29 -16.74 9.25
CA MET A 145 3.63 -15.96 10.32
C MET A 145 2.37 -15.27 9.79
N GLU A 146 1.56 -15.96 8.98
CA GLU A 146 0.34 -15.42 8.33
C GLU A 146 -0.65 -14.86 9.36
N ALA A 147 -0.75 -15.52 10.51
CA ALA A 147 -1.63 -15.06 11.60
C ALA A 147 -1.17 -13.70 12.18
N ALA A 148 0.13 -13.45 12.26
CA ALA A 148 0.66 -12.15 12.68
C ALA A 148 0.37 -11.07 11.62
N ALA A 149 0.54 -11.40 10.35
CA ALA A 149 0.18 -10.51 9.25
C ALA A 149 -1.32 -10.14 9.28
N LEU A 150 -2.19 -11.13 9.46
CA LEU A 150 -3.64 -10.91 9.57
C LEU A 150 -3.99 -10.01 10.77
N LYS A 151 -3.41 -10.24 11.95
CA LYS A 151 -3.65 -9.39 13.12
C LYS A 151 -3.21 -7.96 12.89
N ALA A 152 -2.03 -7.75 12.30
CA ALA A 152 -1.53 -6.42 11.97
C ALA A 152 -2.45 -5.70 10.95
N THR A 153 -2.89 -6.40 9.90
CA THR A 153 -3.82 -5.86 8.90
C THR A 153 -5.17 -5.52 9.52
N ALA A 154 -5.73 -6.41 10.36
CA ALA A 154 -7.00 -6.18 11.02
C ALA A 154 -6.95 -4.99 12.00
N ALA A 155 -5.86 -4.88 12.77
CA ALA A 155 -5.66 -3.74 13.65
C ALA A 155 -5.53 -2.42 12.87
N SER A 156 -4.76 -2.43 11.76
CA SER A 156 -4.62 -1.26 10.89
C SER A 156 -5.96 -0.86 10.24
N ALA A 157 -6.75 -1.84 9.81
CA ALA A 157 -8.09 -1.61 9.26
C ALA A 157 -9.04 -0.99 10.29
N ALA A 158 -9.04 -1.49 11.53
CA ALA A 158 -9.86 -0.95 12.60
C ALA A 158 -9.49 0.50 12.94
N VAL A 159 -8.19 0.80 13.03
CA VAL A 159 -7.69 2.16 13.27
C VAL A 159 -8.06 3.08 12.12
N ASN A 160 -7.87 2.65 10.86
CA ASN A 160 -8.21 3.44 9.68
C ASN A 160 -9.71 3.78 9.66
N ILE A 161 -10.60 2.78 9.86
CA ILE A 161 -12.04 3.01 9.88
C ILE A 161 -12.43 3.97 11.03
N ALA A 162 -11.85 3.81 12.22
CA ALA A 162 -12.12 4.67 13.35
C ALA A 162 -11.69 6.14 13.09
N LEU A 163 -10.50 6.33 12.48
CA LEU A 163 -10.01 7.65 12.10
C LEU A 163 -10.87 8.26 10.99
N ASN A 164 -11.25 7.49 9.99
CA ASN A 164 -12.14 7.99 8.94
C ASN A 164 -13.50 8.44 9.49
N LEU A 165 -14.10 7.66 10.38
CA LEU A 165 -15.36 8.04 11.05
C LEU A 165 -15.22 9.28 11.94
N TYR A 166 -14.03 9.54 12.47
CA TYR A 166 -13.78 10.72 13.29
C TYR A 166 -13.54 11.98 12.45
N PHE A 167 -12.89 11.86 11.28
CA PHE A 167 -12.50 13.00 10.44
C PHE A 167 -13.47 13.32 9.30
N ILE A 168 -14.36 12.42 8.91
CA ILE A 168 -15.41 12.64 7.90
C ILE A 168 -16.62 13.33 8.51
#